data_04bcd19aa27f54c93e132aaf27027dac
#
_entry.id   04bcd19aa27f54c93e132aaf27027dac
#
_cell.length_a   1.000
_cell.length_b   1.000
_cell.length_c   1.000
_cell.angle_alpha   90.00
_cell.angle_beta   90.00
_cell.angle_gamma   90.00
#
_symmetry.space_group_name_H-M   'P 1'
#
loop_
_entity.id
_entity.type
_entity.pdbx_description
1 polymer ?
#
loop_
_entity_poly.entity_id
_entity_poly.type
_entity_poly.pdbx_seq_one_letter_code
_entity_poly.pdbx_strand_id
1 'polypeptide(L)'
;IYKAAPYHYRLLKEYCHGANCRVLCVDYRNTPKYNFNQIFPDCYSTLEWAVKNADRIGADLNKFAVAGDSAGGCLAAATVLKARDEGLVNLCGMLLVYPVLDSGVSTESMKKFVDTPVWNSILNRKMWQLYLPEKADGQNAQYVSPASASDLSNMPPTYIQTAEFDCLRDEGVAFADALKSAGNSVALDETKGTVHGFDMASQSTITATAVNNR
;
A
#
# COMPACT_ATOMS: atom_id res chain seq x y z
N ILE A 1 6.71 11.10 -0.11
CA ILE A 1 7.92 11.94 -0.05
C ILE A 1 8.69 11.86 -1.38
N TYR A 2 8.76 10.69 -1.99
CA TYR A 2 9.45 10.50 -3.26
C TYR A 2 8.45 10.32 -4.40
N LYS A 3 8.80 10.83 -5.59
CA LYS A 3 8.04 10.54 -6.82
C LYS A 3 8.40 9.16 -7.35
N ALA A 4 7.54 8.64 -8.25
CA ALA A 4 7.82 7.40 -8.95
C ALA A 4 9.22 7.48 -9.61
N ALA A 5 10.06 6.48 -9.31
CA ALA A 5 11.42 6.34 -9.82
C ALA A 5 11.45 5.29 -10.95
N PRO A 6 12.53 5.21 -11.74
CA PRO A 6 12.63 4.27 -12.85
C PRO A 6 12.34 2.80 -12.49
N TYR A 7 12.68 2.36 -11.27
CA TYR A 7 12.41 0.99 -10.83
C TYR A 7 10.91 0.70 -10.67
N HIS A 8 10.08 1.67 -10.27
CA HIS A 8 8.63 1.51 -10.21
C HIS A 8 8.07 1.20 -11.61
N TYR A 9 8.51 1.96 -12.64
CA TYR A 9 8.04 1.70 -14.02
C TYR A 9 8.48 0.32 -14.53
N ARG A 10 9.63 -0.20 -14.07
CA ARG A 10 10.03 -1.57 -14.34
C ARG A 10 9.06 -2.57 -13.70
N LEU A 11 8.78 -2.42 -12.40
CA LEU A 11 7.85 -3.29 -11.69
C LEU A 11 6.44 -3.27 -12.30
N LEU A 12 5.93 -2.08 -12.68
CA LEU A 12 4.64 -1.98 -13.35
C LEU A 12 4.60 -2.75 -14.67
N LYS A 13 5.68 -2.76 -15.45
CA LYS A 13 5.79 -3.57 -16.68
C LYS A 13 5.80 -5.07 -16.37
N GLU A 14 6.50 -5.48 -15.30
CA GLU A 14 6.52 -6.86 -14.85
C GLU A 14 5.12 -7.31 -14.43
N TYR A 15 4.37 -6.50 -13.69
CA TYR A 15 2.98 -6.78 -13.33
C TYR A 15 2.05 -6.85 -14.55
N CYS A 16 2.18 -5.89 -15.50
CA CYS A 16 1.41 -5.95 -16.76
C CYS A 16 1.63 -7.25 -17.50
N HIS A 17 2.88 -7.72 -17.55
CA HIS A 17 3.26 -8.94 -18.25
C HIS A 17 2.85 -10.21 -17.51
N GLY A 18 3.18 -10.28 -16.20
CA GLY A 18 2.94 -11.47 -15.38
C GLY A 18 1.46 -11.76 -15.16
N ALA A 19 0.68 -10.72 -14.85
CA ALA A 19 -0.75 -10.83 -14.62
C ALA A 19 -1.62 -10.62 -15.88
N ASN A 20 -1.01 -10.38 -17.06
CA ASN A 20 -1.72 -10.05 -18.30
C ASN A 20 -2.79 -8.97 -18.09
N CYS A 21 -2.41 -7.88 -17.42
CA CYS A 21 -3.31 -6.80 -17.04
C CYS A 21 -2.84 -5.44 -17.56
N ARG A 22 -3.71 -4.44 -17.44
CA ARG A 22 -3.37 -3.03 -17.63
C ARG A 22 -3.12 -2.41 -16.26
N VAL A 23 -2.16 -1.49 -16.17
CA VAL A 23 -1.86 -0.76 -14.94
C VAL A 23 -2.08 0.72 -15.16
N LEU A 24 -2.90 1.33 -14.30
CA LEU A 24 -3.06 2.77 -14.18
C LEU A 24 -2.21 3.25 -13.01
N CYS A 25 -1.11 3.96 -13.32
CA CYS A 25 -0.21 4.50 -12.31
C CYS A 25 -0.65 5.91 -11.92
N VAL A 26 -0.84 6.13 -10.61
CA VAL A 26 -1.26 7.43 -10.07
C VAL A 26 -0.05 8.27 -9.71
N ASP A 27 0.16 9.41 -10.37
CA ASP A 27 1.16 10.43 -9.98
C ASP A 27 0.52 11.41 -8.98
N TYR A 28 0.32 10.94 -7.76
CA TYR A 28 -0.30 11.72 -6.69
C TYR A 28 0.64 12.79 -6.11
N ARG A 29 0.05 13.83 -5.53
CA ARG A 29 0.77 14.89 -4.83
C ARG A 29 1.56 14.34 -3.63
N ASN A 30 2.68 14.96 -3.27
CA ASN A 30 3.59 14.44 -2.25
C ASN A 30 3.83 15.44 -1.11
N THR A 31 4.15 14.91 0.08
CA THR A 31 4.71 15.68 1.19
C THR A 31 6.12 16.22 0.82
N PRO A 32 6.58 17.31 1.41
CA PRO A 32 5.97 18.11 2.48
C PRO A 32 4.96 19.16 1.98
N LYS A 33 4.82 19.35 0.67
CA LYS A 33 3.95 20.40 0.10
C LYS A 33 2.47 20.11 0.32
N TYR A 34 2.11 18.84 0.38
CA TYR A 34 0.74 18.36 0.53
C TYR A 34 0.67 17.33 1.65
N ASN A 35 -0.45 17.22 2.33
CA ASN A 35 -0.74 16.22 3.35
C ASN A 35 -1.87 15.28 2.91
N PHE A 36 -2.35 14.42 3.81
CA PHE A 36 -3.42 13.47 3.55
C PHE A 36 -4.61 14.08 2.80
N ASN A 37 -5.08 15.25 3.24
CA ASN A 37 -6.30 15.87 2.69
C ASN A 37 -6.22 16.20 1.19
N GLN A 38 -5.01 16.28 0.63
CA GLN A 38 -4.81 16.50 -0.80
C GLN A 38 -4.32 15.23 -1.51
N ILE A 39 -3.49 14.43 -0.83
CA ILE A 39 -2.84 13.25 -1.42
C ILE A 39 -3.85 12.11 -1.62
N PHE A 40 -4.64 11.80 -0.60
CA PHE A 40 -5.59 10.69 -0.67
C PHE A 40 -6.68 10.88 -1.73
N PRO A 41 -7.30 12.07 -1.86
CA PRO A 41 -8.25 12.32 -2.96
C PRO A 41 -7.69 12.09 -4.36
N ASP A 42 -6.39 12.32 -4.60
CA ASP A 42 -5.78 12.05 -5.91
C ASP A 42 -5.87 10.56 -6.26
N CYS A 43 -5.62 9.68 -5.26
CA CYS A 43 -5.70 8.23 -5.43
C CYS A 43 -7.14 7.75 -5.58
N TYR A 44 -8.02 8.17 -4.67
CA TYR A 44 -9.39 7.71 -4.66
C TYR A 44 -10.17 8.18 -5.90
N SER A 45 -10.06 9.45 -6.28
CA SER A 45 -10.70 9.97 -7.49
C SER A 45 -10.19 9.32 -8.77
N THR A 46 -8.95 8.82 -8.77
CA THR A 46 -8.43 8.04 -9.90
C THR A 46 -9.14 6.70 -10.02
N LEU A 47 -9.41 6.00 -8.90
CA LEU A 47 -10.21 4.78 -8.91
C LEU A 47 -11.65 5.07 -9.36
N GLU A 48 -12.29 6.11 -8.84
CA GLU A 48 -13.64 6.53 -9.27
C GLU A 48 -13.70 6.80 -10.78
N TRP A 49 -12.69 7.52 -11.29
CA TRP A 49 -12.58 7.80 -12.71
C TRP A 49 -12.41 6.50 -13.52
N ALA A 50 -11.56 5.58 -13.09
CA ALA A 50 -11.33 4.32 -13.76
C ALA A 50 -12.60 3.47 -13.82
N VAL A 51 -13.35 3.39 -12.71
CA VAL A 51 -14.65 2.70 -12.64
C VAL A 51 -15.66 3.32 -13.61
N LYS A 52 -15.81 4.65 -13.59
CA LYS A 52 -16.74 5.38 -14.47
C LYS A 52 -16.39 5.27 -15.96
N ASN A 53 -15.12 5.04 -16.28
CA ASN A 53 -14.62 4.97 -17.65
C ASN A 53 -14.15 3.55 -18.05
N ALA A 54 -14.62 2.51 -17.34
CA ALA A 54 -14.17 1.14 -17.54
C ALA A 54 -14.25 0.70 -19.02
N ASP A 55 -15.38 0.92 -19.67
CA ASP A 55 -15.57 0.62 -21.10
C ASP A 55 -14.57 1.36 -21.99
N ARG A 56 -14.34 2.65 -21.71
CA ARG A 56 -13.42 3.49 -22.49
C ARG A 56 -11.99 3.01 -22.42
N ILE A 57 -11.56 2.50 -21.24
CA ILE A 57 -10.21 1.98 -21.05
C ILE A 57 -10.12 0.46 -21.30
N GLY A 58 -11.22 -0.17 -21.68
CA GLY A 58 -11.32 -1.59 -21.94
C GLY A 58 -11.03 -2.44 -20.69
N ALA A 59 -11.56 -2.03 -19.55
CA ALA A 59 -11.42 -2.71 -18.28
C ALA A 59 -12.71 -3.44 -17.89
N ASP A 60 -12.58 -4.59 -17.24
CA ASP A 60 -13.67 -5.37 -16.67
C ASP A 60 -13.85 -4.94 -15.20
N LEU A 61 -15.02 -4.44 -14.85
CA LEU A 61 -15.35 -3.99 -13.48
C LEU A 61 -15.18 -5.09 -12.41
N ASN A 62 -15.27 -6.35 -12.81
CA ASN A 62 -15.06 -7.49 -11.91
C ASN A 62 -13.58 -7.87 -11.70
N LYS A 63 -12.67 -7.18 -12.39
CA LYS A 63 -11.23 -7.48 -12.41
C LYS A 63 -10.37 -6.27 -12.01
N PHE A 64 -10.94 -5.34 -11.26
CA PHE A 64 -10.18 -4.24 -10.69
C PHE A 64 -9.45 -4.70 -9.43
N ALA A 65 -8.15 -4.46 -9.36
CA ALA A 65 -7.34 -4.60 -8.16
C ALA A 65 -6.63 -3.28 -7.86
N VAL A 66 -6.29 -3.06 -6.59
CA VAL A 66 -5.52 -1.89 -6.15
C VAL A 66 -4.20 -2.38 -5.56
N ALA A 67 -3.11 -1.74 -5.97
CA ALA A 67 -1.77 -2.11 -5.53
C ALA A 67 -0.99 -0.89 -5.05
N GLY A 68 -0.07 -1.10 -4.10
CA GLY A 68 0.83 -0.05 -3.66
C GLY A 68 2.00 -0.59 -2.85
N ASP A 69 3.13 0.10 -2.96
CA ASP A 69 4.34 -0.16 -2.19
C ASP A 69 4.61 0.96 -1.19
N SER A 70 5.08 0.65 -0.01
CA SER A 70 5.50 1.60 1.01
C SER A 70 4.38 2.61 1.37
N ALA A 71 4.60 3.91 1.17
CA ALA A 71 3.57 4.94 1.30
C ALA A 71 2.40 4.72 0.32
N GLY A 72 2.67 4.18 -0.88
CA GLY A 72 1.62 3.77 -1.82
C GLY A 72 0.78 2.61 -1.29
N GLY A 73 1.36 1.74 -0.46
CA GLY A 73 0.62 0.69 0.26
C GLY A 73 -0.41 1.26 1.25
N CYS A 74 -0.06 2.36 1.95
CA CYS A 74 -1.01 3.09 2.78
C CYS A 74 -2.18 3.61 1.96
N LEU A 75 -1.88 4.31 0.87
CA LEU A 75 -2.88 4.89 -0.02
C LEU A 75 -3.74 3.82 -0.70
N ALA A 76 -3.15 2.68 -1.06
CA ALA A 76 -3.86 1.53 -1.61
C ALA A 76 -4.86 0.95 -0.60
N ALA A 77 -4.41 0.66 0.62
CA ALA A 77 -5.28 0.14 1.69
C ALA A 77 -6.42 1.12 2.01
N ALA A 78 -6.11 2.42 2.14
CA ALA A 78 -7.11 3.46 2.36
C ALA A 78 -8.13 3.56 1.21
N THR A 79 -7.66 3.45 -0.05
CA THR A 79 -8.51 3.49 -1.24
C THR A 79 -9.46 2.29 -1.28
N VAL A 80 -8.97 1.09 -0.94
CA VAL A 80 -9.80 -0.12 -0.87
C VAL A 80 -10.83 -0.03 0.25
N LEU A 81 -10.42 0.42 1.46
CA LEU A 81 -11.33 0.65 2.57
C LEU A 81 -12.47 1.59 2.18
N LYS A 82 -12.14 2.74 1.59
CA LYS A 82 -13.15 3.73 1.18
C LYS A 82 -14.04 3.22 0.05
N ALA A 83 -13.48 2.52 -0.93
CA ALA A 83 -14.27 1.93 -2.02
C ALA A 83 -15.28 0.90 -1.50
N ARG A 84 -14.89 0.08 -0.51
CA ARG A 84 -15.78 -0.83 0.19
C ARG A 84 -16.89 -0.08 0.93
N ASP A 85 -16.52 0.91 1.75
CA ASP A 85 -17.46 1.65 2.59
C ASP A 85 -18.50 2.41 1.76
N GLU A 86 -18.13 2.87 0.58
CA GLU A 86 -19.03 3.57 -0.35
C GLU A 86 -19.71 2.63 -1.38
N GLY A 87 -19.35 1.35 -1.40
CA GLY A 87 -19.89 0.40 -2.38
C GLY A 87 -19.56 0.77 -3.84
N LEU A 88 -18.39 1.40 -4.06
CA LEU A 88 -18.01 1.94 -5.37
C LEU A 88 -17.84 0.84 -6.42
N VAL A 89 -17.12 -0.22 -6.09
CA VAL A 89 -16.81 -1.34 -6.96
C VAL A 89 -16.35 -2.53 -6.14
N ASN A 90 -16.67 -3.75 -6.59
CA ASN A 90 -16.15 -4.97 -5.99
C ASN A 90 -14.74 -5.23 -6.53
N LEU A 91 -13.72 -4.95 -5.72
CA LEU A 91 -12.34 -5.19 -6.09
C LEU A 91 -12.02 -6.69 -6.03
N CYS A 92 -11.31 -7.19 -7.03
CA CYS A 92 -10.89 -8.59 -7.09
C CYS A 92 -9.60 -8.88 -6.31
N GLY A 93 -8.86 -7.85 -5.87
CA GLY A 93 -7.64 -8.01 -5.11
C GLY A 93 -7.05 -6.70 -4.58
N MET A 94 -6.23 -6.86 -3.53
CA MET A 94 -5.37 -5.80 -2.98
C MET A 94 -3.96 -6.34 -2.82
N LEU A 95 -2.95 -5.62 -3.35
CA LEU A 95 -1.54 -5.96 -3.23
C LEU A 95 -0.81 -4.87 -2.45
N LEU A 96 -0.23 -5.22 -1.32
CA LEU A 96 0.51 -4.31 -0.44
C LEU A 96 1.95 -4.79 -0.28
N VAL A 97 2.90 -3.99 -0.71
CA VAL A 97 4.33 -4.33 -0.65
C VAL A 97 5.01 -3.47 0.41
N TYR A 98 5.53 -4.08 1.46
CA TYR A 98 6.09 -3.45 2.68
C TYR A 98 5.35 -2.16 3.07
N PRO A 99 4.01 -2.23 3.28
CA PRO A 99 3.16 -1.05 3.37
C PRO A 99 3.38 -0.26 4.66
N VAL A 100 3.22 1.07 4.56
CA VAL A 100 3.01 1.95 5.73
C VAL A 100 1.53 1.85 6.12
N LEU A 101 1.21 1.53 7.39
CA LEU A 101 -0.18 1.29 7.80
C LEU A 101 -0.56 1.92 9.13
N ASP A 102 0.41 2.09 10.06
CA ASP A 102 0.13 2.53 11.44
C ASP A 102 0.84 3.83 11.81
N SER A 103 0.06 4.89 12.01
CA SER A 103 0.54 6.19 12.49
C SER A 103 0.95 6.19 13.97
N GLY A 104 0.64 5.13 14.73
CA GLY A 104 1.04 4.95 16.12
C GLY A 104 2.54 4.73 16.31
N VAL A 105 3.21 4.19 15.28
CA VAL A 105 4.68 4.00 15.21
C VAL A 105 5.24 3.32 16.47
N SER A 106 4.55 2.28 16.98
CA SER A 106 4.82 1.70 18.30
C SER A 106 5.29 0.24 18.28
N THR A 107 5.33 -0.41 17.11
CA THR A 107 5.69 -1.83 16.96
C THR A 107 7.12 -2.14 17.36
N GLU A 108 7.44 -3.42 17.59
CA GLU A 108 8.82 -3.84 17.96
C GLU A 108 9.78 -3.60 16.79
N SER A 109 9.37 -3.81 15.54
CA SER A 109 10.20 -3.47 14.38
C SER A 109 10.48 -1.96 14.30
N MET A 110 9.52 -1.10 14.68
CA MET A 110 9.72 0.35 14.79
C MET A 110 10.71 0.76 15.87
N LYS A 111 10.81 -0.01 16.95
CA LYS A 111 11.80 0.22 18.03
C LYS A 111 13.19 -0.29 17.62
N LYS A 112 13.23 -1.41 16.90
CA LYS A 112 14.47 -2.12 16.54
C LYS A 112 15.19 -1.51 15.33
N PHE A 113 14.47 -1.16 14.29
CA PHE A 113 15.05 -0.74 13.00
C PHE A 113 15.09 0.77 12.86
N VAL A 114 15.98 1.40 13.62
CA VAL A 114 16.12 2.87 13.70
C VAL A 114 17.06 3.46 12.66
N ASP A 115 17.96 2.65 12.09
CA ASP A 115 19.05 3.08 11.20
C ASP A 115 19.23 2.17 9.96
N THR A 116 18.23 1.31 9.65
CA THR A 116 18.28 0.48 8.46
C THR A 116 18.39 1.30 7.19
N PRO A 117 19.06 0.77 6.15
CA PRO A 117 19.20 1.45 4.86
C PRO A 117 17.85 1.72 4.21
N VAL A 118 17.80 2.73 3.35
CA VAL A 118 16.66 3.17 2.55
C VAL A 118 15.53 3.78 3.39
N TRP A 119 14.98 3.01 4.33
CA TRP A 119 13.90 3.45 5.22
C TRP A 119 14.11 2.92 6.63
N ASN A 120 13.75 3.72 7.63
CA ASN A 120 13.88 3.38 9.04
C ASN A 120 12.85 4.13 9.89
N SER A 121 12.75 3.81 11.17
CA SER A 121 11.73 4.37 12.04
C SER A 121 11.87 5.88 12.28
N ILE A 122 13.09 6.43 12.22
CA ILE A 122 13.32 7.90 12.34
C ILE A 122 12.67 8.61 11.13
N LEU A 123 12.94 8.11 9.92
CA LEU A 123 12.34 8.65 8.69
C LEU A 123 10.83 8.43 8.67
N ASN A 124 10.35 7.28 9.16
CA ASN A 124 8.93 6.98 9.21
C ASN A 124 8.15 7.92 10.14
N ARG A 125 8.68 8.21 11.34
CA ARG A 125 8.09 9.21 12.25
C ARG A 125 8.01 10.59 11.60
N LYS A 126 9.08 11.01 10.94
CA LYS A 126 9.12 12.30 10.24
C LYS A 126 8.12 12.35 9.07
N MET A 127 7.98 11.25 8.34
CA MET A 127 6.99 11.12 7.26
C MET A 127 5.57 11.30 7.81
N TRP A 128 5.22 10.62 8.90
CA TRP A 128 3.90 10.76 9.51
C TRP A 128 3.61 12.18 9.97
N GLN A 129 4.59 12.88 10.57
CA GLN A 129 4.45 14.31 10.94
C GLN A 129 4.11 15.21 9.75
N LEU A 130 4.63 14.89 8.56
CA LEU A 130 4.36 15.65 7.34
C LEU A 130 3.05 15.24 6.65
N TYR A 131 2.65 13.98 6.82
CA TYR A 131 1.50 13.41 6.13
C TYR A 131 0.17 13.65 6.88
N LEU A 132 0.22 13.61 8.21
CA LEU A 132 -0.96 13.80 9.04
C LEU A 132 -1.55 15.21 8.83
N PRO A 133 -2.88 15.33 8.71
CA PRO A 133 -3.53 16.62 8.65
C PRO A 133 -3.44 17.32 10.01
N GLU A 134 -3.39 18.66 10.02
CA GLU A 134 -3.37 19.46 11.27
C GLU A 134 -4.58 19.19 12.18
N LYS A 135 -5.71 18.84 11.58
CA LYS A 135 -6.93 18.40 12.28
C LYS A 135 -7.38 17.09 11.64
N ALA A 136 -7.17 15.99 12.32
CA ALA A 136 -7.81 14.72 11.97
C ALA A 136 -9.27 14.81 12.42
N ASP A 137 -10.21 14.76 11.47
CA ASP A 137 -11.59 14.44 11.82
C ASP A 137 -11.66 12.93 12.10
N GLY A 138 -12.29 12.54 13.19
CA GLY A 138 -12.36 11.12 13.59
C GLY A 138 -12.98 10.20 12.54
N GLN A 139 -13.73 10.75 11.56
CA GLN A 139 -14.39 9.99 10.50
C GLN A 139 -13.42 9.47 9.43
N ASN A 140 -12.28 10.15 9.24
CA ASN A 140 -11.27 9.76 8.23
C ASN A 140 -10.06 9.02 8.83
N ALA A 141 -10.03 8.77 10.14
CA ALA A 141 -8.87 8.16 10.80
C ALA A 141 -8.43 6.85 10.15
N GLN A 142 -9.38 5.98 9.78
CA GLN A 142 -9.11 4.70 9.12
C GLN A 142 -8.54 4.83 7.70
N TYR A 143 -8.77 5.95 7.01
CA TYR A 143 -8.18 6.19 5.68
C TYR A 143 -6.82 6.87 5.80
N VAL A 144 -6.58 7.62 6.88
CA VAL A 144 -5.27 8.20 7.19
C VAL A 144 -4.28 7.11 7.58
N SER A 145 -4.71 6.20 8.46
CA SER A 145 -3.91 5.13 9.05
C SER A 145 -4.71 3.82 9.00
N PRO A 146 -4.59 3.02 7.93
CA PRO A 146 -5.44 1.85 7.69
C PRO A 146 -5.45 0.82 8.82
N ALA A 147 -4.37 0.70 9.58
CA ALA A 147 -4.30 -0.17 10.75
C ALA A 147 -5.26 0.26 11.90
N SER A 148 -5.76 1.50 11.87
CA SER A 148 -6.74 2.00 12.85
C SER A 148 -8.20 1.68 12.51
N ALA A 149 -8.47 1.03 11.37
CA ALA A 149 -9.82 0.67 10.97
C ALA A 149 -10.45 -0.32 11.95
N SER A 150 -11.61 0.02 12.46
CA SER A 150 -12.36 -0.81 13.42
C SER A 150 -13.12 -1.96 12.75
N ASP A 151 -13.42 -1.83 11.47
CA ASP A 151 -14.05 -2.85 10.65
C ASP A 151 -13.22 -3.12 9.40
N LEU A 152 -12.70 -4.35 9.31
CA LEU A 152 -11.96 -4.87 8.16
C LEU A 152 -12.73 -6.00 7.45
N SER A 153 -14.03 -6.17 7.70
CA SER A 153 -14.85 -7.15 6.99
C SER A 153 -15.02 -6.80 5.51
N ASN A 154 -15.32 -7.79 4.69
CA ASN A 154 -15.60 -7.62 3.25
C ASN A 154 -14.49 -6.93 2.44
N MET A 155 -13.23 -7.07 2.88
CA MET A 155 -12.09 -6.64 2.08
C MET A 155 -11.79 -7.67 0.97
N PRO A 156 -11.27 -7.24 -0.18
CA PRO A 156 -10.93 -8.17 -1.26
C PRO A 156 -9.82 -9.14 -0.85
N PRO A 157 -9.64 -10.26 -1.56
CA PRO A 157 -8.45 -11.08 -1.42
C PRO A 157 -7.19 -10.22 -1.43
N THR A 158 -6.35 -10.40 -0.41
CA THR A 158 -5.22 -9.50 -0.16
C THR A 158 -3.91 -10.27 -0.13
N TYR A 159 -2.91 -9.76 -0.85
CA TYR A 159 -1.52 -10.19 -0.73
C TYR A 159 -0.72 -9.09 -0.04
N ILE A 160 -0.04 -9.44 1.05
CA ILE A 160 0.85 -8.52 1.78
C ILE A 160 2.25 -9.11 1.76
N GLN A 161 3.23 -8.30 1.32
CA GLN A 161 4.64 -8.67 1.38
C GLN A 161 5.38 -7.73 2.33
N THR A 162 6.18 -8.28 3.24
CA THR A 162 7.01 -7.54 4.18
C THR A 162 8.48 -7.85 3.97
N ALA A 163 9.38 -6.96 4.39
CA ALA A 163 10.82 -7.18 4.40
C ALA A 163 11.31 -7.49 5.83
N GLU A 164 12.23 -8.43 5.99
CA GLU A 164 12.65 -8.90 7.31
C GLU A 164 13.25 -7.82 8.20
N PHE A 165 14.11 -6.97 7.64
CA PHE A 165 14.83 -5.91 8.36
C PHE A 165 14.22 -4.53 8.11
N ASP A 166 12.88 -4.44 8.14
CA ASP A 166 12.12 -3.23 7.89
C ASP A 166 11.36 -2.78 9.14
N CYS A 167 11.41 -1.50 9.45
CA CYS A 167 10.63 -0.93 10.55
C CYS A 167 9.11 -1.09 10.36
N LEU A 168 8.64 -1.26 9.12
CA LEU A 168 7.23 -1.46 8.75
C LEU A 168 6.78 -2.93 8.81
N ARG A 169 7.71 -3.88 9.08
CA ARG A 169 7.40 -5.31 9.05
C ARG A 169 6.22 -5.68 9.94
N ASP A 170 6.29 -5.31 11.21
CA ASP A 170 5.31 -5.76 12.20
C ASP A 170 3.92 -5.16 11.99
N GLU A 171 3.82 -3.92 11.49
CA GLU A 171 2.51 -3.35 11.14
C GLU A 171 1.89 -4.03 9.93
N GLY A 172 2.70 -4.46 8.95
CA GLY A 172 2.26 -5.27 7.81
C GLY A 172 1.74 -6.64 8.25
N VAL A 173 2.46 -7.33 9.15
CA VAL A 173 2.04 -8.61 9.72
C VAL A 173 0.76 -8.46 10.55
N ALA A 174 0.70 -7.46 11.43
CA ALA A 174 -0.48 -7.20 12.27
C ALA A 174 -1.73 -6.89 11.43
N PHE A 175 -1.57 -6.14 10.35
CA PHE A 175 -2.68 -5.84 9.44
C PHE A 175 -3.15 -7.08 8.67
N ALA A 176 -2.23 -7.95 8.25
CA ALA A 176 -2.57 -9.24 7.65
C ALA A 176 -3.40 -10.11 8.61
N ASP A 177 -3.01 -10.18 9.87
CA ASP A 177 -3.71 -10.96 10.89
C ASP A 177 -5.07 -10.34 11.24
N ALA A 178 -5.18 -9.02 11.29
CA ALA A 178 -6.45 -8.32 11.48
C ALA A 178 -7.43 -8.59 10.32
N LEU A 179 -6.95 -8.53 9.07
CA LEU A 179 -7.75 -8.89 7.89
C LEU A 179 -8.22 -10.35 7.93
N LYS A 180 -7.34 -11.32 8.28
CA LYS A 180 -7.72 -12.73 8.45
C LYS A 180 -8.76 -12.91 9.55
N SER A 181 -8.57 -12.24 10.68
CA SER A 181 -9.50 -12.29 11.83
C SER A 181 -10.88 -11.74 11.48
N ALA A 182 -10.95 -10.80 10.54
CA ALA A 182 -12.19 -10.26 9.98
C ALA A 182 -12.81 -11.15 8.88
N GLY A 183 -12.24 -12.35 8.62
CA GLY A 183 -12.79 -13.34 7.68
C GLY A 183 -12.34 -13.18 6.22
N ASN A 184 -11.35 -12.35 5.94
CA ASN A 184 -10.87 -12.14 4.57
C ASN A 184 -9.79 -13.15 4.17
N SER A 185 -9.66 -13.39 2.86
CA SER A 185 -8.59 -14.19 2.27
C SER A 185 -7.30 -13.37 2.22
N VAL A 186 -6.24 -13.82 2.92
CA VAL A 186 -4.97 -13.09 2.99
C VAL A 186 -3.79 -14.03 2.79
N ALA A 187 -2.92 -13.72 1.85
CA ALA A 187 -1.58 -14.28 1.71
C ALA A 187 -0.55 -13.29 2.27
N LEU A 188 0.27 -13.74 3.21
CA LEU A 188 1.38 -12.97 3.77
C LEU A 188 2.71 -13.59 3.35
N ASP A 189 3.59 -12.80 2.74
CA ASP A 189 4.96 -13.15 2.37
C ASP A 189 5.94 -12.31 3.18
N GLU A 190 6.66 -12.95 4.11
CA GLU A 190 7.73 -12.34 4.88
C GLU A 190 9.07 -12.61 4.18
N THR A 191 9.49 -11.72 3.28
CA THR A 191 10.70 -11.91 2.46
C THR A 191 11.97 -11.80 3.29
N LYS A 192 12.65 -12.92 3.50
CA LYS A 192 13.85 -13.02 4.35
C LYS A 192 15.09 -12.39 3.70
N GLY A 193 16.01 -11.90 4.53
CA GLY A 193 17.27 -11.30 4.08
C GLY A 193 17.12 -9.93 3.41
N THR A 194 16.00 -9.24 3.60
CA THR A 194 15.67 -8.01 2.89
C THR A 194 15.46 -6.82 3.81
N VAL A 195 15.70 -5.63 3.27
CA VAL A 195 15.38 -4.32 3.87
C VAL A 195 14.25 -3.66 3.06
N HIS A 196 13.71 -2.56 3.56
CA HIS A 196 12.72 -1.77 2.83
C HIS A 196 13.19 -1.39 1.43
N GLY A 197 12.35 -1.53 0.41
CA GLY A 197 12.70 -1.19 -0.97
C GLY A 197 13.68 -2.16 -1.62
N PHE A 198 13.82 -3.39 -1.12
CA PHE A 198 14.76 -4.38 -1.64
C PHE A 198 14.59 -4.68 -3.15
N ASP A 199 13.42 -4.47 -3.68
CA ASP A 199 13.10 -4.69 -5.10
C ASP A 199 13.68 -3.62 -6.05
N MET A 200 14.30 -2.58 -5.53
CA MET A 200 15.20 -1.73 -6.30
C MET A 200 16.40 -2.51 -6.83
N ALA A 201 16.84 -3.57 -6.13
CA ALA A 201 17.96 -4.44 -6.51
C ALA A 201 17.53 -5.47 -7.56
N SER A 202 17.31 -5.03 -8.80
CA SER A 202 16.76 -5.85 -9.90
C SER A 202 17.59 -7.09 -10.27
N GLN A 203 18.87 -7.12 -9.90
CA GLN A 203 19.78 -8.25 -10.18
C GLN A 203 19.75 -9.32 -9.07
N SER A 204 19.02 -9.07 -7.98
CA SER A 204 18.91 -10.01 -6.86
C SER A 204 17.92 -11.14 -7.19
N THR A 205 18.35 -12.38 -6.95
CA THR A 205 17.46 -13.55 -7.07
C THR A 205 16.31 -13.50 -6.05
N ILE A 206 16.55 -12.92 -4.85
CA ILE A 206 15.51 -12.70 -3.85
C ILE A 206 14.46 -11.76 -4.43
N THR A 207 14.87 -10.64 -5.05
CA THR A 207 13.96 -9.70 -5.71
C THR A 207 13.15 -10.39 -6.80
N ALA A 208 13.79 -11.16 -7.68
CA ALA A 208 13.11 -11.87 -8.76
C ALA A 208 12.03 -12.84 -8.22
N THR A 209 12.38 -13.63 -7.19
CA THR A 209 11.45 -14.55 -6.54
C THR A 209 10.28 -13.77 -5.89
N ALA A 210 10.59 -12.74 -5.13
CA ALA A 210 9.58 -11.95 -4.42
C ALA A 210 8.61 -11.25 -5.38
N VAL A 211 9.09 -10.73 -6.51
CA VAL A 211 8.24 -10.10 -7.53
C VAL A 211 7.38 -11.13 -8.25
N ASN A 212 7.90 -12.32 -8.53
CA ASN A 212 7.12 -13.40 -9.14
C ASN A 212 6.01 -13.95 -8.23
N ASN A 213 6.13 -13.79 -6.92
CA ASN A 213 5.12 -14.22 -5.95
C ASN A 213 3.94 -13.22 -5.85
N ARG A 214 4.11 -12.01 -6.31
CA ARG A 214 3.10 -10.94 -6.29
C ARG A 214 2.06 -11.15 -7.39
#